data_8f4ef7ad6998a25ad2da6ad018bf42d7
#
_entry.id   8f4ef7ad6998a25ad2da6ad018bf42d7
#
_cell.length_a   1.000
_cell.length_b   1.000
_cell.length_c   1.000
_cell.angle_alpha   90.00
_cell.angle_beta   90.00
_cell.angle_gamma   90.00
#
_symmetry.space_group_name_H-M   'P 1'
#
loop_
_entity.id
_entity.type
_entity.pdbx_description
1 polymer ?
#
loop_
_entity_poly.entity_id
_entity_poly.type
_entity_poly.pdbx_seq_one_letter_code
_entity_poly.pdbx_strand_id
1 'polypeptide(L)'
;PDYATDLDLVSSTDSELPTVTCPETIPNCGRKRLHGDHTPADQIVGAGAGDFPVWSNFGAPVFNSWPTWRSTNHQQVYWKWLERAWRGGMRLMTMLAVTNEFACGSANRLRGTDCRKSMPAIDKQLDAAYAFQSWLDSKSGGSGSGWFRIVKTPDEAEQIIRVGKLAVVLGIEVDTLFGCKQTNTCTPDFVAGEVDRYYEKGVRHIYPIHDFDGGFGGSALFNGFLGAANVTIEGAPFISQPCPGMSDDGTLNCNVQGLTGLGASLIRKLMNKGMLIDIDHMSAKAVDETIALAKQHGNYPLMVGHGLFNEVHASGHTRHERMRTAAQLEQLHSLGSSVSVMTQDEIKDDPRCLHSSVTFKRSYEYAVSKLGGSAVAAIPFGSDFNGIVRHVGPRYGDGACDNNAAQRAAEANRPRLQYPFTIPGFGRFDKQVTGQRTFDFNTDGL
;
A
#
# COMPACT_ATOMS: atom_id res chain seq x y z
N PRO A 1 9.35 8.11 9.85
CA PRO A 1 9.51 9.33 9.10
C PRO A 1 8.88 10.49 9.85
N ASP A 2 9.62 11.59 9.88
CA ASP A 2 9.20 12.79 10.59
C ASP A 2 8.19 13.57 9.74
N TYR A 3 6.98 13.06 9.61
CA TYR A 3 5.91 13.71 8.83
C TYR A 3 5.60 15.13 9.33
N ALA A 4 5.84 15.43 10.60
CA ALA A 4 5.60 16.77 11.13
C ALA A 4 6.63 17.80 10.61
N THR A 5 7.89 17.39 10.41
CA THR A 5 8.90 18.25 9.77
C THR A 5 8.78 18.26 8.24
N ASP A 6 8.21 17.22 7.65
CA ASP A 6 7.96 17.14 6.21
C ASP A 6 6.69 17.88 5.79
N LEU A 7 5.72 18.11 6.69
CA LEU A 7 4.58 18.99 6.41
C LEU A 7 5.00 20.43 6.09
N ASP A 8 6.05 20.93 6.70
CA ASP A 8 6.62 22.24 6.33
C ASP A 8 7.20 22.23 4.91
N LEU A 9 7.74 21.09 4.45
CA LEU A 9 8.21 20.89 3.08
C LEU A 9 7.07 20.65 2.10
N VAL A 10 6.01 20.00 2.55
CA VAL A 10 4.77 19.76 1.80
C VAL A 10 3.96 21.06 1.64
N SER A 11 4.17 22.04 2.52
CA SER A 11 3.46 23.31 2.53
C SER A 11 3.97 24.32 1.49
N SER A 12 5.16 24.11 0.91
CA SER A 12 5.73 25.08 -0.02
C SER A 12 5.27 24.87 -1.45
N THR A 13 5.12 25.93 -2.20
CA THR A 13 5.05 25.89 -3.67
C THR A 13 6.43 25.49 -4.20
N ASP A 14 6.53 25.03 -5.46
CA ASP A 14 7.85 24.64 -6.04
C ASP A 14 8.89 25.78 -5.98
N SER A 15 8.44 27.04 -5.85
CA SER A 15 9.27 28.23 -5.69
C SER A 15 9.54 28.61 -4.22
N GLU A 16 8.84 28.00 -3.27
CA GLU A 16 8.84 28.36 -1.84
C GLU A 16 9.39 27.24 -0.95
N LEU A 17 9.99 26.20 -1.55
CA LEU A 17 10.66 25.17 -0.74
C LEU A 17 11.72 25.84 0.12
N PRO A 18 11.63 25.75 1.45
CA PRO A 18 12.59 26.41 2.32
C PRO A 18 13.99 25.91 1.98
N THR A 19 14.90 26.86 1.80
CA THR A 19 16.33 26.56 1.77
C THR A 19 16.67 25.93 3.13
N VAL A 20 16.75 24.60 3.16
CA VAL A 20 17.15 23.88 4.38
C VAL A 20 18.58 24.25 4.65
N THR A 21 18.80 25.16 5.58
CA THR A 21 20.14 25.48 6.08
C THR A 21 20.62 24.27 6.86
N CYS A 22 21.41 23.45 6.21
CA CYS A 22 22.04 22.31 6.85
C CYS A 22 23.35 22.74 7.50
N PRO A 23 23.64 22.28 8.72
CA PRO A 23 24.97 22.44 9.28
C PRO A 23 26.02 21.84 8.32
N GLU A 24 27.10 22.56 8.06
CA GLU A 24 28.21 22.12 7.18
C GLU A 24 28.78 20.76 7.58
N THR A 25 28.59 20.38 8.84
CA THR A 25 29.06 19.13 9.43
C THR A 25 28.24 17.88 9.02
N ILE A 26 27.10 18.06 8.35
CA ILE A 26 26.26 16.92 7.91
C ILE A 26 26.28 16.85 6.38
N PRO A 27 27.12 16.02 5.77
CA PRO A 27 27.15 15.84 4.31
C PRO A 27 25.75 15.47 3.79
N ASN A 28 25.31 16.16 2.73
CA ASN A 28 24.02 15.92 2.06
C ASN A 28 22.75 16.11 2.91
N CYS A 29 22.79 16.84 4.02
CA CYS A 29 21.65 17.08 4.91
C CYS A 29 20.41 17.62 4.17
N GLY A 30 20.56 18.63 3.32
CA GLY A 30 19.44 19.21 2.55
C GLY A 30 18.84 18.24 1.54
N ARG A 31 19.66 17.39 0.97
CA ARG A 31 19.26 16.40 -0.01
C ARG A 31 18.45 15.27 0.59
N LYS A 32 18.83 14.82 1.80
CA LYS A 32 18.17 13.71 2.52
C LYS A 32 16.76 14.00 2.98
N ARG A 33 16.37 15.27 3.09
CA ARG A 33 15.03 15.67 3.52
C ARG A 33 14.05 15.83 2.38
N LEU A 34 14.53 16.02 1.15
CA LEU A 34 13.71 16.46 0.03
C LEU A 34 13.24 15.34 -0.90
N HIS A 35 13.73 14.12 -0.76
CA HIS A 35 13.49 13.10 -1.78
C HIS A 35 13.45 11.65 -1.30
N GLY A 36 13.15 11.39 -0.04
CA GLY A 36 13.19 10.01 0.44
C GLY A 36 14.56 9.38 0.12
N ASP A 37 15.47 9.53 1.04
CA ASP A 37 16.81 8.98 0.85
C ASP A 37 16.72 7.46 0.85
N HIS A 38 17.37 6.83 -0.12
CA HIS A 38 17.54 5.39 -0.11
C HIS A 38 18.33 5.01 1.14
N THR A 39 17.65 4.45 2.11
CA THR A 39 18.29 3.94 3.31
C THR A 39 19.02 2.64 3.00
N PRO A 40 19.97 2.20 3.84
CA PRO A 40 20.52 0.85 3.72
C PRO A 40 19.46 -0.27 3.68
N ALA A 41 18.29 -0.03 4.28
CA ALA A 41 17.17 -0.97 4.21
C ALA A 41 16.59 -1.05 2.79
N ASP A 42 16.50 0.06 2.06
CA ASP A 42 16.11 0.05 0.64
C ASP A 42 17.12 -0.72 -0.21
N GLN A 43 18.40 -0.61 0.13
CA GLN A 43 19.46 -1.38 -0.51
C GLN A 43 19.33 -2.87 -0.21
N ILE A 44 18.91 -3.26 0.98
CA ILE A 44 18.73 -4.66 1.37
C ILE A 44 17.47 -5.24 0.72
N VAL A 45 16.36 -4.55 0.78
CA VAL A 45 15.06 -5.02 0.26
C VAL A 45 15.00 -4.88 -1.26
N GLY A 46 15.64 -3.85 -1.81
CA GLY A 46 15.74 -3.60 -3.24
C GLY A 46 16.95 -4.23 -3.93
N ALA A 47 17.82 -4.95 -3.21
CA ALA A 47 19.08 -5.48 -3.73
C ALA A 47 18.94 -6.45 -4.93
N GLY A 48 17.73 -6.92 -5.22
CA GLY A 48 17.43 -7.63 -6.46
C GLY A 48 17.12 -6.74 -7.66
N ALA A 49 17.05 -5.42 -7.48
CA ALA A 49 16.47 -4.52 -8.46
C ALA A 49 17.47 -3.71 -9.30
N GLY A 50 18.74 -3.69 -8.97
CA GLY A 50 19.82 -3.14 -9.83
C GLY A 50 19.80 -1.64 -10.16
N ASP A 51 18.75 -0.91 -9.74
CA ASP A 51 18.47 0.46 -10.19
C ASP A 51 18.37 1.45 -9.03
N PHE A 52 19.33 1.44 -8.11
CA PHE A 52 19.46 2.57 -7.20
C PHE A 52 20.03 3.75 -7.96
N PRO A 53 19.28 4.85 -8.09
CA PRO A 53 19.85 6.04 -8.71
C PRO A 53 21.08 6.45 -7.92
N VAL A 54 22.13 6.71 -8.64
CA VAL A 54 23.34 7.33 -8.11
C VAL A 54 22.90 8.57 -7.31
N TRP A 55 23.56 8.86 -6.22
CA TRP A 55 23.32 9.95 -5.26
C TRP A 55 23.08 11.37 -5.83
N SER A 56 23.12 11.52 -7.15
CA SER A 56 22.88 12.77 -7.87
C SER A 56 21.45 12.98 -8.33
N ASN A 57 20.55 12.01 -8.13
CA ASN A 57 19.21 12.02 -8.70
C ASN A 57 18.17 12.29 -7.63
N PHE A 58 17.72 13.52 -7.52
CA PHE A 58 16.88 13.97 -6.44
C PHE A 58 15.43 14.20 -6.89
N GLY A 59 14.49 14.01 -5.94
CA GLY A 59 13.09 14.33 -6.08
C GLY A 59 12.86 15.84 -6.05
N ALA A 60 12.14 16.31 -5.04
CA ALA A 60 11.82 17.72 -4.90
C ALA A 60 13.07 18.61 -4.78
N PRO A 61 13.07 19.80 -5.39
CA PRO A 61 12.00 20.39 -6.22
C PRO A 61 12.09 19.99 -7.70
N VAL A 62 13.14 19.32 -8.12
CA VAL A 62 13.50 19.13 -9.54
C VAL A 62 12.86 17.90 -10.15
N PHE A 63 12.78 16.80 -9.43
CA PHE A 63 12.22 15.50 -9.84
C PHE A 63 12.77 14.96 -11.17
N ASN A 64 14.04 15.20 -11.50
CA ASN A 64 14.61 14.83 -12.79
C ASN A 64 14.76 13.33 -13.02
N SER A 65 14.85 12.51 -11.97
CA SER A 65 15.06 11.05 -12.09
C SER A 65 14.30 10.22 -11.06
N TRP A 66 13.67 10.84 -10.09
CA TRP A 66 12.90 10.18 -9.05
C TRP A 66 11.50 10.82 -8.94
N PRO A 67 10.43 10.06 -8.66
CA PRO A 67 10.40 8.60 -8.60
C PRO A 67 10.39 7.95 -9.98
N THR A 68 10.74 6.67 -10.02
CA THR A 68 10.51 5.79 -11.16
C THR A 68 9.55 4.69 -10.74
N TRP A 69 8.94 3.98 -11.69
CA TRP A 69 8.05 2.87 -11.39
C TRP A 69 8.72 1.74 -10.57
N ARG A 70 10.06 1.68 -10.56
CA ARG A 70 10.87 0.76 -9.75
C ARG A 70 11.27 1.33 -8.39
N SER A 71 11.04 2.60 -8.14
CA SER A 71 11.42 3.22 -6.87
C SER A 71 10.53 2.70 -5.75
N THR A 72 11.14 2.16 -4.72
CA THR A 72 10.46 1.80 -3.48
C THR A 72 10.29 3.06 -2.63
N ASN A 73 9.19 3.74 -2.78
CA ASN A 73 8.94 5.07 -2.20
C ASN A 73 8.38 4.97 -0.79
N HIS A 74 8.99 4.25 0.09
CA HIS A 74 8.40 3.93 1.38
C HIS A 74 8.30 5.09 2.37
N GLN A 75 8.52 6.33 2.00
CA GLN A 75 8.52 7.42 2.97
C GLN A 75 7.88 8.72 2.54
N GLN A 76 7.66 8.97 1.26
CA GLN A 76 7.23 10.29 0.83
C GLN A 76 6.29 10.26 -0.37
N VAL A 77 5.10 10.80 -0.17
CA VAL A 77 4.20 11.17 -1.24
C VAL A 77 4.21 12.69 -1.39
N TYR A 78 4.64 13.19 -2.53
CA TYR A 78 4.54 14.61 -2.81
C TYR A 78 3.06 15.00 -2.95
N TRP A 79 2.59 15.93 -2.16
CA TRP A 79 1.17 16.28 -2.05
C TRP A 79 0.51 16.66 -3.39
N LYS A 80 1.25 17.22 -4.33
CA LYS A 80 0.73 17.53 -5.67
C LYS A 80 0.39 16.30 -6.49
N TRP A 81 0.97 15.15 -6.18
CA TRP A 81 0.57 13.89 -6.82
C TRP A 81 -0.79 13.42 -6.32
N LEU A 82 -1.09 13.60 -5.04
CA LEU A 82 -2.43 13.37 -4.51
C LEU A 82 -3.44 14.36 -5.09
N GLU A 83 -3.08 15.64 -5.19
CA GLU A 83 -3.93 16.65 -5.84
C GLU A 83 -4.21 16.27 -7.29
N ARG A 84 -3.20 15.81 -8.04
CA ARG A 84 -3.37 15.33 -9.40
C ARG A 84 -4.30 14.13 -9.48
N ALA A 85 -4.14 13.13 -8.60
CA ALA A 85 -5.02 11.97 -8.55
C ALA A 85 -6.47 12.39 -8.26
N TRP A 86 -6.68 13.30 -7.32
CA TRP A 86 -7.99 13.90 -7.05
C TRP A 86 -8.55 14.63 -8.29
N ARG A 87 -7.76 15.47 -8.94
CA ARG A 87 -8.16 16.14 -10.20
C ARG A 87 -8.44 15.16 -11.32
N GLY A 88 -7.73 14.02 -11.34
CA GLY A 88 -7.93 12.89 -12.25
C GLY A 88 -9.17 12.04 -11.96
N GLY A 89 -9.93 12.36 -10.92
CA GLY A 89 -11.19 11.69 -10.60
C GLY A 89 -11.15 10.79 -9.36
N MET A 90 -10.03 10.68 -8.65
CA MET A 90 -10.00 9.97 -7.36
C MET A 90 -10.91 10.68 -6.35
N ARG A 91 -11.83 9.94 -5.72
CA ARG A 91 -12.83 10.48 -4.81
C ARG A 91 -12.86 9.80 -3.45
N LEU A 92 -12.31 8.60 -3.36
CA LEU A 92 -12.20 7.84 -2.11
C LEU A 92 -10.80 7.23 -2.02
N MET A 93 -10.18 7.33 -0.87
CA MET A 93 -8.86 6.76 -0.59
C MET A 93 -8.82 6.25 0.84
N THR A 94 -8.21 5.09 1.06
CA THR A 94 -7.71 4.72 2.38
C THR A 94 -6.29 5.22 2.53
N MET A 95 -6.01 5.93 3.62
CA MET A 95 -4.69 6.37 4.01
C MET A 95 -4.25 5.55 5.22
N LEU A 96 -3.30 4.66 5.00
CA LEU A 96 -2.78 3.77 6.02
C LEU A 96 -1.60 4.42 6.73
N ALA A 97 -1.65 4.42 8.06
CA ALA A 97 -0.47 4.68 8.87
C ALA A 97 0.33 3.38 8.98
N VAL A 98 1.54 3.37 8.44
CA VAL A 98 2.35 2.17 8.23
C VAL A 98 3.70 2.33 8.91
N THR A 99 4.18 1.26 9.54
CA THR A 99 5.59 1.13 9.92
C THR A 99 6.00 -0.34 9.97
N ASN A 100 7.23 -0.61 9.58
CA ASN A 100 7.85 -1.92 9.68
C ASN A 100 9.01 -1.84 10.66
N GLU A 101 8.91 -2.53 11.80
CA GLU A 101 9.90 -2.47 12.89
C GLU A 101 11.26 -3.01 12.45
N PHE A 102 11.27 -4.03 11.59
CA PHE A 102 12.51 -4.61 11.10
C PHE A 102 13.24 -3.67 10.15
N ALA A 103 12.53 -3.14 9.15
CA ALA A 103 13.11 -2.20 8.20
C ALA A 103 13.59 -0.92 8.90
N CYS A 104 12.77 -0.39 9.80
CA CYS A 104 13.08 0.79 10.60
C CYS A 104 14.29 0.56 11.52
N GLY A 105 14.35 -0.59 12.21
CA GLY A 105 15.46 -0.97 13.09
C GLY A 105 16.77 -1.20 12.32
N SER A 106 16.69 -1.78 11.13
CA SER A 106 17.86 -2.03 10.27
C SER A 106 18.43 -0.72 9.71
N ALA A 107 17.58 0.24 9.40
CA ALA A 107 17.99 1.56 8.97
C ALA A 107 18.65 2.39 10.09
N ASN A 108 18.43 2.04 11.35
CA ASN A 108 19.02 2.57 12.60
C ASN A 108 19.22 4.09 12.67
N ARG A 109 18.51 4.90 11.90
CA ARG A 109 18.80 6.33 11.79
C ARG A 109 17.62 7.23 11.43
N LEU A 110 16.40 6.74 11.57
CA LEU A 110 15.26 7.62 11.40
C LEU A 110 15.16 8.52 12.64
N ARG A 111 15.45 9.78 12.44
CA ARG A 111 15.61 10.77 13.51
C ARG A 111 14.32 10.88 14.34
N GLY A 112 14.47 10.72 15.64
CA GLY A 112 13.43 11.06 16.61
C GLY A 112 12.28 10.07 16.79
N THR A 113 12.26 8.93 16.08
CA THR A 113 11.25 7.90 16.27
C THR A 113 11.89 6.62 16.80
N ASP A 114 11.34 6.06 17.86
CA ASP A 114 11.76 4.74 18.35
C ASP A 114 11.16 3.68 17.43
N CYS A 115 11.95 3.24 16.45
CA CYS A 115 11.57 2.25 15.47
C CYS A 115 11.19 0.87 16.05
N ARG A 116 11.48 0.64 17.33
CA ARG A 116 11.13 -0.58 18.05
C ARG A 116 9.71 -0.55 18.60
N LYS A 117 8.99 0.54 18.38
CA LYS A 117 7.62 0.74 18.83
C LYS A 117 6.76 1.26 17.69
N SER A 118 5.98 0.37 17.09
CA SER A 118 5.13 0.72 15.94
C SER A 118 4.11 1.81 16.27
N MET A 119 3.39 1.68 17.37
CA MET A 119 2.23 2.53 17.64
C MET A 119 2.54 4.02 17.82
N PRO A 120 3.66 4.46 18.44
CA PRO A 120 4.04 5.88 18.44
C PRO A 120 4.29 6.47 17.05
N ALA A 121 4.80 5.67 16.10
CA ALA A 121 4.95 6.11 14.71
C ALA A 121 3.58 6.25 14.01
N ILE A 122 2.65 5.35 14.32
CA ILE A 122 1.27 5.43 13.82
C ILE A 122 0.57 6.69 14.34
N ASP A 123 0.69 6.98 15.64
CA ASP A 123 0.10 8.19 16.23
C ASP A 123 0.58 9.46 15.49
N LYS A 124 1.88 9.58 15.24
CA LYS A 124 2.44 10.73 14.49
C LYS A 124 1.90 10.83 13.06
N GLN A 125 1.76 9.69 12.36
CA GLN A 125 1.24 9.69 10.99
C GLN A 125 -0.24 10.10 10.93
N LEU A 126 -1.04 9.64 11.89
CA LEU A 126 -2.44 10.06 12.00
C LEU A 126 -2.56 11.55 12.30
N ASP A 127 -1.76 12.06 13.24
CA ASP A 127 -1.73 13.49 13.57
C ASP A 127 -1.28 14.34 12.35
N ALA A 128 -0.31 13.84 11.58
CA ALA A 128 0.14 14.47 10.35
C ALA A 128 -0.95 14.52 9.26
N ALA A 129 -1.82 13.51 9.17
CA ALA A 129 -2.95 13.53 8.22
C ALA A 129 -3.94 14.66 8.56
N TYR A 130 -4.25 14.87 9.82
CA TYR A 130 -5.09 15.99 10.26
C TYR A 130 -4.41 17.34 10.04
N ALA A 131 -3.11 17.43 10.32
CA ALA A 131 -2.34 18.64 10.04
C ALA A 131 -2.32 18.97 8.55
N PHE A 132 -2.16 17.97 7.69
CA PHE A 132 -2.22 18.14 6.23
C PHE A 132 -3.60 18.64 5.77
N GLN A 133 -4.69 18.08 6.29
CA GLN A 133 -6.03 18.58 6.01
C GLN A 133 -6.18 20.04 6.42
N SER A 134 -5.73 20.41 7.63
CA SER A 134 -5.82 21.78 8.14
C SER A 134 -4.97 22.76 7.31
N TRP A 135 -3.81 22.30 6.86
CA TRP A 135 -2.96 23.11 5.98
C TRP A 135 -3.63 23.34 4.62
N LEU A 136 -4.21 22.33 3.98
CA LEU A 136 -4.97 22.48 2.74
C LEU A 136 -6.17 23.43 2.91
N ASP A 137 -6.86 23.34 4.04
CA ASP A 137 -7.95 24.27 4.40
C ASP A 137 -7.46 25.70 4.43
N SER A 138 -6.33 25.97 5.06
CA SER A 138 -5.75 27.32 5.11
C SER A 138 -5.37 27.90 3.73
N LYS A 139 -4.95 27.03 2.82
CA LYS A 139 -4.63 27.41 1.42
C LYS A 139 -5.86 27.56 0.53
N SER A 140 -7.02 27.05 0.95
CA SER A 140 -8.26 26.97 0.15
C SER A 140 -9.37 27.91 0.63
N GLY A 141 -9.07 28.85 1.53
CA GLY A 141 -10.04 29.85 2.01
C GLY A 141 -10.61 29.54 3.39
N GLY A 142 -10.06 28.60 4.15
CA GLY A 142 -10.42 28.34 5.53
C GLY A 142 -10.94 26.93 5.81
N SER A 143 -11.36 26.72 7.03
CA SER A 143 -11.78 25.39 7.51
C SER A 143 -12.85 24.76 6.61
N GLY A 144 -12.66 23.51 6.22
CA GLY A 144 -13.56 22.76 5.36
C GLY A 144 -13.43 23.05 3.87
N SER A 145 -12.61 24.03 3.45
CA SER A 145 -12.50 24.43 2.05
C SER A 145 -11.57 23.55 1.21
N GLY A 146 -10.59 22.88 1.84
CA GLY A 146 -9.64 22.00 1.16
C GLY A 146 -10.31 20.80 0.49
N TRP A 147 -9.63 20.25 -0.51
CA TRP A 147 -10.10 19.11 -1.29
C TRP A 147 -9.90 17.75 -0.60
N PHE A 148 -8.97 17.64 0.34
CA PHE A 148 -8.65 16.44 1.12
C PHE A 148 -9.46 16.44 2.41
N ARG A 149 -10.33 15.45 2.62
CA ARG A 149 -11.25 15.41 3.77
C ARG A 149 -11.21 14.06 4.46
N ILE A 150 -10.74 14.02 5.69
CA ILE A 150 -10.82 12.83 6.55
C ILE A 150 -12.29 12.61 6.92
N VAL A 151 -12.77 11.38 6.71
CA VAL A 151 -14.15 10.96 6.95
C VAL A 151 -14.20 9.80 7.94
N LYS A 152 -15.26 9.73 8.73
CA LYS A 152 -15.45 8.73 9.80
C LYS A 152 -16.67 7.85 9.60
N THR A 153 -17.54 8.23 8.66
CA THR A 153 -18.77 7.50 8.35
C THR A 153 -18.99 7.41 6.84
N PRO A 154 -19.76 6.42 6.35
CA PRO A 154 -20.13 6.35 4.94
C PRO A 154 -20.87 7.60 4.46
N ASP A 155 -21.79 8.15 5.28
CA ASP A 155 -22.56 9.35 4.93
C ASP A 155 -21.64 10.57 4.75
N GLU A 156 -20.64 10.75 5.62
CA GLU A 156 -19.63 11.79 5.45
C GLU A 156 -18.85 11.59 4.15
N ALA A 157 -18.45 10.35 3.84
CA ALA A 157 -17.73 10.05 2.60
C ALA A 157 -18.57 10.39 1.37
N GLU A 158 -19.85 10.00 1.34
CA GLU A 158 -20.75 10.35 0.25
C GLU A 158 -20.93 11.86 0.08
N GLN A 159 -21.11 12.59 1.18
CA GLN A 159 -21.24 14.05 1.13
C GLN A 159 -20.00 14.71 0.52
N ILE A 160 -18.81 14.28 0.95
CA ILE A 160 -17.53 14.79 0.45
C ILE A 160 -17.34 14.46 -1.04
N ILE A 161 -17.68 13.24 -1.45
CA ILE A 161 -17.61 12.80 -2.86
C ILE A 161 -18.59 13.60 -3.73
N ARG A 162 -19.81 13.80 -3.27
CA ARG A 162 -20.86 14.56 -4.01
C ARG A 162 -20.46 16.00 -4.29
N VAL A 163 -19.70 16.63 -3.40
CA VAL A 163 -19.17 18.00 -3.63
C VAL A 163 -17.82 18.00 -4.35
N GLY A 164 -17.42 16.86 -4.93
CA GLY A 164 -16.23 16.72 -5.77
C GLY A 164 -14.90 16.69 -5.02
N LYS A 165 -14.90 16.54 -3.69
CA LYS A 165 -13.70 16.44 -2.86
C LYS A 165 -13.25 14.99 -2.71
N LEU A 166 -12.05 14.79 -2.17
CA LEU A 166 -11.49 13.48 -1.84
C LEU A 166 -11.87 13.11 -0.41
N ALA A 167 -12.64 12.05 -0.26
CA ALA A 167 -12.91 11.41 1.03
C ALA A 167 -11.73 10.50 1.40
N VAL A 168 -11.21 10.64 2.62
CA VAL A 168 -10.04 9.92 3.11
C VAL A 168 -10.40 9.14 4.36
N VAL A 169 -10.31 7.82 4.29
CA VAL A 169 -10.49 6.90 5.40
C VAL A 169 -9.14 6.61 6.03
N LEU A 170 -8.97 6.93 7.30
CA LEU A 170 -7.73 6.61 8.01
C LEU A 170 -7.69 5.13 8.40
N GLY A 171 -6.52 4.50 8.22
CA GLY A 171 -6.29 3.11 8.58
C GLY A 171 -4.92 2.87 9.21
N ILE A 172 -4.71 1.64 9.65
CA ILE A 172 -3.47 1.17 10.28
C ILE A 172 -3.04 -0.14 9.63
N GLU A 173 -1.79 -0.19 9.21
CA GLU A 173 -1.10 -1.37 8.69
C GLU A 173 0.27 -1.47 9.34
N VAL A 174 0.43 -2.34 10.32
CA VAL A 174 1.69 -2.46 11.08
C VAL A 174 1.97 -3.91 11.45
N ASP A 175 3.26 -4.22 11.58
CA ASP A 175 3.69 -5.58 11.94
C ASP A 175 3.27 -5.96 13.36
N THR A 176 3.37 -5.01 14.30
CA THR A 176 3.08 -5.25 15.71
C THR A 176 1.91 -4.36 16.14
N LEU A 177 0.71 -4.72 15.71
CA LEU A 177 -0.50 -3.97 16.03
C LEU A 177 -0.71 -3.92 17.55
N PHE A 178 -0.90 -2.70 18.07
CA PHE A 178 -1.03 -2.38 19.51
C PHE A 178 0.15 -2.82 20.39
N GLY A 179 1.28 -3.20 19.79
CA GLY A 179 2.43 -3.76 20.49
C GLY A 179 2.24 -5.22 20.92
N CYS A 180 1.23 -5.91 20.40
CA CYS A 180 0.90 -7.28 20.76
C CYS A 180 1.71 -8.27 19.90
N LYS A 181 2.69 -8.93 20.52
CA LYS A 181 3.55 -9.97 19.92
C LYS A 181 3.17 -11.37 20.37
N GLN A 182 3.69 -12.39 19.71
CA GLN A 182 3.55 -13.77 20.20
C GLN A 182 4.14 -13.96 21.60
N THR A 183 5.23 -13.27 21.87
CA THR A 183 5.97 -13.34 23.15
C THR A 183 5.47 -12.37 24.21
N ASN A 184 4.62 -11.42 23.83
CA ASN A 184 4.02 -10.44 24.74
C ASN A 184 2.49 -10.52 24.65
N THR A 185 1.89 -11.25 25.56
CA THR A 185 0.46 -11.50 25.57
C THR A 185 -0.33 -10.25 26.00
N CYS A 186 -0.94 -9.60 25.02
CA CYS A 186 -1.97 -8.61 25.32
C CYS A 186 -3.24 -9.28 25.85
N THR A 187 -3.97 -8.58 26.72
CA THR A 187 -5.29 -9.04 27.16
C THR A 187 -6.39 -8.58 26.19
N PRO A 188 -7.52 -9.29 26.10
CA PRO A 188 -8.66 -8.86 25.31
C PRO A 188 -9.16 -7.45 25.68
N ASP A 189 -9.16 -7.10 26.96
CA ASP A 189 -9.59 -5.78 27.44
C ASP A 189 -8.63 -4.66 26.99
N PHE A 190 -7.32 -4.91 27.04
CA PHE A 190 -6.34 -3.98 26.51
C PHE A 190 -6.56 -3.74 25.01
N VAL A 191 -6.70 -4.82 24.23
CA VAL A 191 -6.95 -4.72 22.78
C VAL A 191 -8.27 -3.98 22.49
N ALA A 192 -9.32 -4.26 23.26
CA ALA A 192 -10.59 -3.57 23.11
C ALA A 192 -10.45 -2.07 23.37
N GLY A 193 -9.69 -1.67 24.39
CA GLY A 193 -9.37 -0.28 24.70
C GLY A 193 -8.57 0.41 23.59
N GLU A 194 -7.57 -0.28 23.01
CA GLU A 194 -6.80 0.27 21.87
C GLU A 194 -7.67 0.44 20.62
N VAL A 195 -8.56 -0.50 20.32
CA VAL A 195 -9.53 -0.34 19.22
C VAL A 195 -10.40 0.89 19.46
N ASP A 196 -10.92 1.07 20.69
CA ASP A 196 -11.73 2.24 21.01
C ASP A 196 -10.92 3.54 20.89
N ARG A 197 -9.67 3.57 21.37
CA ARG A 197 -8.75 4.73 21.25
C ARG A 197 -8.52 5.14 19.80
N TYR A 198 -8.20 4.19 18.92
CA TYR A 198 -7.96 4.50 17.51
C TYR A 198 -9.25 4.82 16.75
N TYR A 199 -10.37 4.22 17.11
CA TYR A 199 -11.67 4.60 16.58
C TYR A 199 -12.01 6.06 16.89
N GLU A 200 -11.75 6.52 18.13
CA GLU A 200 -11.89 7.93 18.54
C GLU A 200 -10.97 8.86 17.75
N LYS A 201 -9.73 8.44 17.48
CA LYS A 201 -8.80 9.16 16.59
C LYS A 201 -9.25 9.21 15.13
N GLY A 202 -10.31 8.51 14.75
CA GLY A 202 -10.87 8.52 13.40
C GLY A 202 -10.43 7.37 12.52
N VAL A 203 -9.69 6.40 13.03
CA VAL A 203 -9.34 5.18 12.29
C VAL A 203 -10.58 4.36 12.00
N ARG A 204 -10.74 3.91 10.75
CA ARG A 204 -11.86 3.08 10.29
C ARG A 204 -11.42 1.84 9.54
N HIS A 205 -10.13 1.67 9.29
CA HIS A 205 -9.56 0.56 8.55
C HIS A 205 -8.37 -0.02 9.32
N ILE A 206 -8.34 -1.32 9.55
CA ILE A 206 -7.26 -2.01 10.28
C ILE A 206 -6.87 -3.29 9.54
N TYR A 207 -5.56 -3.50 9.42
CA TYR A 207 -4.92 -4.77 9.14
C TYR A 207 -4.63 -5.46 10.48
N PRO A 208 -5.33 -6.53 10.85
CA PRO A 208 -5.07 -7.25 12.10
C PRO A 208 -3.70 -7.94 12.14
N ILE A 209 -3.20 -8.33 10.96
CA ILE A 209 -1.94 -9.03 10.74
C ILE A 209 -1.27 -8.40 9.52
N HIS A 210 0.05 -8.17 9.60
CA HIS A 210 0.86 -7.66 8.49
C HIS A 210 1.95 -8.69 8.11
N ASP A 211 3.23 -8.34 8.13
CA ASP A 211 4.31 -9.18 7.59
C ASP A 211 4.83 -10.26 8.53
N PHE A 212 4.49 -10.23 9.81
CA PHE A 212 4.98 -11.17 10.81
C PHE A 212 3.85 -11.88 11.55
N ASP A 213 4.15 -13.10 12.02
CA ASP A 213 3.30 -13.75 13.00
C ASP A 213 3.25 -12.90 14.27
N GLY A 214 2.07 -12.67 14.79
CA GLY A 214 1.92 -11.76 15.91
C GLY A 214 0.90 -12.25 16.93
N GLY A 215 0.53 -11.38 17.86
CA GLY A 215 -0.46 -11.69 18.90
C GLY A 215 -1.84 -12.03 18.34
N PHE A 216 -2.14 -11.67 17.09
CA PHE A 216 -3.46 -11.86 16.47
C PHE A 216 -3.54 -13.03 15.50
N GLY A 217 -2.41 -13.49 14.97
CA GLY A 217 -2.42 -14.65 14.05
C GLY A 217 -1.18 -14.75 13.18
N GLY A 218 -1.25 -15.66 12.22
CA GLY A 218 -0.18 -15.93 11.27
C GLY A 218 -0.26 -15.07 10.03
N SER A 219 0.91 -14.58 9.58
CA SER A 219 1.05 -13.84 8.31
C SER A 219 1.32 -14.81 7.15
N ALA A 220 1.00 -14.35 5.93
CA ALA A 220 1.24 -15.11 4.72
C ALA A 220 2.73 -15.25 4.39
N LEU A 221 3.14 -16.39 3.89
CA LEU A 221 4.51 -16.65 3.44
C LEU A 221 4.64 -16.25 1.96
N PHE A 222 5.31 -15.13 1.69
CA PHE A 222 5.49 -14.65 0.31
C PHE A 222 6.92 -14.19 -0.01
N ASN A 223 7.75 -13.97 1.00
CA ASN A 223 9.12 -13.51 0.82
C ASN A 223 10.05 -14.19 1.84
N GLY A 224 11.07 -14.90 1.36
CA GLY A 224 12.02 -15.62 2.22
C GLY A 224 12.78 -14.73 3.21
N PHE A 225 12.95 -13.45 2.92
CA PHE A 225 13.57 -12.48 3.83
C PHE A 225 12.73 -12.26 5.10
N LEU A 226 11.41 -12.31 4.99
CA LEU A 226 10.51 -12.15 6.13
C LEU A 226 10.68 -13.26 7.17
N GLY A 227 11.16 -14.44 6.77
CA GLY A 227 11.45 -15.53 7.71
C GLY A 227 12.52 -15.16 8.74
N ALA A 228 13.61 -14.54 8.30
CA ALA A 228 14.65 -14.04 9.20
C ALA A 228 14.19 -12.84 10.04
N ALA A 229 13.38 -11.97 9.43
CA ALA A 229 12.81 -10.82 10.10
C ALA A 229 11.82 -11.24 11.19
N ASN A 230 10.98 -12.25 10.96
CA ASN A 230 10.05 -12.79 11.95
C ASN A 230 10.78 -13.30 13.21
N VAL A 231 11.91 -14.00 13.04
CA VAL A 231 12.74 -14.42 14.18
C VAL A 231 13.22 -13.21 14.98
N THR A 232 13.61 -12.15 14.32
CA THR A 232 14.11 -10.93 14.97
C THR A 232 13.03 -10.18 15.73
N ILE A 233 11.83 -10.10 15.17
CA ILE A 233 10.71 -9.30 15.71
C ILE A 233 9.88 -10.10 16.71
N GLU A 234 9.55 -11.35 16.40
CA GLU A 234 8.65 -12.19 17.18
C GLU A 234 9.37 -13.26 18.04
N GLY A 235 10.66 -13.46 17.81
CA GLY A 235 11.47 -14.43 18.56
C GLY A 235 11.33 -15.87 18.11
N ALA A 236 10.56 -16.15 17.04
CA ALA A 236 10.32 -17.49 16.52
C ALA A 236 10.30 -17.51 14.99
N PRO A 237 10.75 -18.60 14.34
CA PRO A 237 10.62 -18.76 12.90
C PRO A 237 9.15 -19.05 12.52
N PHE A 238 8.80 -18.75 11.27
CA PHE A 238 7.57 -19.27 10.68
C PHE A 238 7.59 -20.82 10.68
N ILE A 239 6.47 -21.42 11.00
CA ILE A 239 6.25 -22.84 10.82
C ILE A 239 5.37 -23.03 9.60
N SER A 240 5.86 -23.77 8.61
CA SER A 240 5.17 -23.93 7.33
C SER A 240 4.80 -25.38 7.05
N GLN A 241 3.78 -25.56 6.21
CA GLN A 241 3.32 -26.85 5.70
C GLN A 241 2.92 -26.70 4.22
N PRO A 242 2.84 -27.79 3.45
CA PRO A 242 2.31 -27.70 2.09
C PRO A 242 0.94 -27.03 2.01
N CYS A 243 0.70 -26.22 0.97
CA CYS A 243 -0.56 -25.50 0.73
C CYS A 243 -1.45 -26.29 -0.24
N PRO A 244 -2.37 -27.13 0.21
CA PRO A 244 -3.29 -27.80 -0.69
C PRO A 244 -4.15 -26.78 -1.44
N GLY A 245 -4.23 -26.91 -2.77
CA GLY A 245 -5.10 -26.09 -3.63
C GLY A 245 -4.55 -24.70 -4.00
N MET A 246 -3.36 -24.32 -3.54
CA MET A 246 -2.72 -23.06 -3.96
C MET A 246 -1.57 -23.26 -4.96
N SER A 247 -1.03 -24.46 -5.12
CA SER A 247 -0.11 -24.82 -6.19
C SER A 247 -0.47 -26.16 -6.80
N ASP A 248 -0.29 -26.28 -8.11
CA ASP A 248 -0.61 -27.50 -8.87
C ASP A 248 0.44 -28.60 -8.66
N ASP A 249 1.65 -28.23 -8.26
CA ASP A 249 2.81 -29.11 -8.06
C ASP A 249 3.13 -29.40 -6.59
N GLY A 250 2.35 -28.86 -5.65
CA GLY A 250 2.52 -29.08 -4.21
C GLY A 250 3.79 -28.47 -3.61
N THR A 251 4.49 -27.60 -4.35
CA THR A 251 5.77 -26.99 -3.89
C THR A 251 5.55 -25.79 -2.98
N LEU A 252 4.35 -25.21 -2.97
CA LEU A 252 4.04 -24.05 -2.15
C LEU A 252 3.81 -24.44 -0.69
N ASN A 253 4.46 -23.71 0.21
CA ASN A 253 4.25 -23.83 1.64
C ASN A 253 3.48 -22.63 2.18
N CYS A 254 2.55 -22.90 3.08
CA CYS A 254 1.76 -21.93 3.83
C CYS A 254 2.11 -21.97 5.32
N ASN A 255 1.85 -20.87 5.99
CA ASN A 255 1.95 -20.77 7.43
C ASN A 255 0.91 -21.68 8.12
N VAL A 256 1.35 -22.44 9.10
CA VAL A 256 0.45 -23.31 9.89
C VAL A 256 -0.45 -22.51 10.83
N GLN A 257 -0.04 -21.29 11.16
CA GLN A 257 -0.75 -20.42 12.10
C GLN A 257 -1.94 -19.73 11.43
N GLY A 258 -3.11 -19.88 12.01
CA GLY A 258 -4.32 -19.14 11.71
C GLY A 258 -4.50 -17.97 12.69
N LEU A 259 -5.74 -17.57 12.96
CA LEU A 259 -6.06 -16.62 14.00
C LEU A 259 -5.75 -17.19 15.39
N THR A 260 -5.22 -16.35 16.28
CA THR A 260 -5.20 -16.68 17.70
C THR A 260 -6.59 -16.41 18.31
N GLY A 261 -6.80 -16.86 19.55
CA GLY A 261 -8.00 -16.49 20.30
C GLY A 261 -8.16 -14.98 20.45
N LEU A 262 -7.02 -14.26 20.63
CA LEU A 262 -6.98 -12.80 20.69
C LEU A 262 -7.32 -12.19 19.33
N GLY A 263 -6.82 -12.76 18.23
CA GLY A 263 -7.14 -12.35 16.87
C GLY A 263 -8.62 -12.48 16.55
N ALA A 264 -9.22 -13.62 16.89
CA ALA A 264 -10.66 -13.82 16.72
C ALA A 264 -11.50 -12.82 17.57
N SER A 265 -11.02 -12.46 18.77
CA SER A 265 -11.64 -11.42 19.59
C SER A 265 -11.52 -10.03 18.97
N LEU A 266 -10.35 -9.68 18.45
CA LEU A 266 -10.12 -8.42 17.72
C LEU A 266 -11.07 -8.31 16.51
N ILE A 267 -11.12 -9.35 15.65
CA ILE A 267 -12.00 -9.36 14.46
C ILE A 267 -13.45 -9.09 14.85
N ARG A 268 -13.98 -9.77 15.88
CA ARG A 268 -15.35 -9.51 16.36
C ARG A 268 -15.54 -8.08 16.90
N LYS A 269 -14.54 -7.54 17.61
CA LYS A 269 -14.61 -6.15 18.11
C LYS A 269 -14.64 -5.15 16.96
N LEU A 270 -13.83 -5.35 15.90
CA LEU A 270 -13.82 -4.50 14.71
C LEU A 270 -15.15 -4.56 13.97
N MET A 271 -15.73 -5.77 13.79
CA MET A 271 -17.06 -5.96 13.19
C MET A 271 -18.15 -5.21 14.00
N ASN A 272 -18.14 -5.34 15.33
CA ASN A 272 -19.07 -4.65 16.20
C ASN A 272 -18.97 -3.11 16.13
N LYS A 273 -17.80 -2.60 15.74
CA LYS A 273 -17.55 -1.15 15.53
C LYS A 273 -17.87 -0.70 14.09
N GLY A 274 -18.20 -1.59 13.18
CA GLY A 274 -18.41 -1.26 11.76
C GLY A 274 -17.13 -0.82 11.06
N MET A 275 -15.96 -1.35 11.46
CA MET A 275 -14.66 -0.99 10.88
C MET A 275 -14.32 -1.87 9.69
N LEU A 276 -13.60 -1.31 8.72
CA LEU A 276 -13.03 -2.06 7.60
C LEU A 276 -11.90 -2.96 8.12
N ILE A 277 -11.98 -4.25 7.78
CA ILE A 277 -11.03 -5.28 8.23
C ILE A 277 -10.30 -5.80 7.01
N ASP A 278 -9.00 -5.54 6.93
CA ASP A 278 -8.18 -6.03 5.84
C ASP A 278 -7.58 -7.40 6.13
N ILE A 279 -7.65 -8.29 5.14
CA ILE A 279 -7.18 -9.67 5.27
C ILE A 279 -5.97 -9.95 4.38
N ASP A 280 -5.37 -8.91 3.77
CA ASP A 280 -4.46 -9.13 2.65
C ASP A 280 -3.14 -9.81 3.04
N HIS A 281 -2.58 -9.48 4.18
CA HIS A 281 -1.35 -10.09 4.68
C HIS A 281 -1.54 -11.34 5.55
N MET A 282 -2.79 -11.70 5.85
CA MET A 282 -3.09 -12.89 6.65
C MET A 282 -2.65 -14.18 5.96
N SER A 283 -2.20 -15.15 6.74
CA SER A 283 -2.00 -16.54 6.26
C SER A 283 -3.28 -17.06 5.62
N ALA A 284 -3.17 -18.03 4.72
CA ALA A 284 -4.33 -18.65 4.07
C ALA A 284 -5.34 -19.16 5.12
N LYS A 285 -4.84 -19.78 6.19
CA LYS A 285 -5.66 -20.26 7.30
C LYS A 285 -6.36 -19.12 8.06
N ALA A 286 -5.63 -18.04 8.37
CA ALA A 286 -6.23 -16.88 9.05
C ALA A 286 -7.29 -16.18 8.19
N VAL A 287 -7.10 -16.15 6.87
CA VAL A 287 -8.12 -15.66 5.92
C VAL A 287 -9.39 -16.50 5.99
N ASP A 288 -9.29 -17.83 5.90
CA ASP A 288 -10.44 -18.71 5.91
C ASP A 288 -11.19 -18.64 7.26
N GLU A 289 -10.46 -18.56 8.37
CA GLU A 289 -11.04 -18.36 9.71
C GLU A 289 -11.72 -16.99 9.85
N THR A 290 -11.14 -15.92 9.28
CA THR A 290 -11.75 -14.58 9.27
C THR A 290 -13.02 -14.55 8.43
N ILE A 291 -13.03 -15.19 7.25
CA ILE A 291 -14.23 -15.34 6.40
C ILE A 291 -15.32 -16.11 7.17
N ALA A 292 -14.96 -17.16 7.91
CA ALA A 292 -15.92 -17.92 8.73
C ALA A 292 -16.53 -17.03 9.83
N LEU A 293 -15.73 -16.21 10.50
CA LEU A 293 -16.23 -15.23 11.50
C LEU A 293 -17.14 -14.19 10.86
N ALA A 294 -16.79 -13.68 9.69
CA ALA A 294 -17.59 -12.71 8.96
C ALA A 294 -18.98 -13.26 8.57
N LYS A 295 -19.04 -14.52 8.13
CA LYS A 295 -20.30 -15.23 7.86
C LYS A 295 -21.16 -15.37 9.12
N GLN A 296 -20.54 -15.73 10.24
CA GLN A 296 -21.23 -15.83 11.53
C GLN A 296 -21.75 -14.47 12.04
N HIS A 297 -21.11 -13.38 11.63
CA HIS A 297 -21.47 -12.00 12.00
C HIS A 297 -22.41 -11.35 10.95
N GLY A 298 -23.33 -12.10 10.39
CA GLY A 298 -24.34 -11.59 9.46
C GLY A 298 -23.81 -11.28 8.06
N ASN A 299 -22.79 -12.00 7.59
CA ASN A 299 -22.09 -11.77 6.31
C ASN A 299 -21.39 -10.40 6.28
N TYR A 300 -20.58 -10.14 7.29
CA TYR A 300 -19.83 -8.89 7.37
C TYR A 300 -18.83 -8.74 6.23
N PRO A 301 -18.83 -7.63 5.46
CA PRO A 301 -17.91 -7.44 4.34
C PRO A 301 -16.47 -7.23 4.85
N LEU A 302 -15.52 -7.84 4.15
CA LEU A 302 -14.09 -7.73 4.41
C LEU A 302 -13.40 -6.91 3.33
N MET A 303 -12.14 -6.57 3.54
CA MET A 303 -11.30 -5.89 2.55
C MET A 303 -10.08 -6.71 2.16
N VAL A 304 -9.69 -6.59 0.91
CA VAL A 304 -8.38 -6.95 0.37
C VAL A 304 -7.79 -5.66 -0.20
N GLY A 305 -6.89 -5.04 0.53
CA GLY A 305 -6.43 -3.66 0.26
C GLY A 305 -5.50 -3.54 -0.94
N HIS A 306 -4.70 -4.58 -1.24
CA HIS A 306 -3.74 -4.62 -2.36
C HIS A 306 -3.54 -6.07 -2.81
N GLY A 307 -4.63 -6.66 -3.31
CA GLY A 307 -4.75 -8.07 -3.61
C GLY A 307 -3.96 -8.55 -4.82
N LEU A 308 -3.39 -9.74 -4.67
CA LEU A 308 -2.81 -10.56 -5.71
C LEU A 308 -3.65 -11.83 -5.88
N PHE A 309 -3.66 -12.42 -7.07
CA PHE A 309 -4.54 -13.54 -7.40
C PHE A 309 -3.79 -14.76 -7.88
N ASN A 310 -4.08 -15.89 -7.28
CA ASN A 310 -3.38 -17.17 -7.50
C ASN A 310 -3.49 -17.63 -8.96
N GLU A 311 -4.70 -17.66 -9.52
CA GLU A 311 -4.98 -18.22 -10.84
C GLU A 311 -4.59 -17.32 -12.02
N VAL A 312 -4.16 -16.09 -11.75
CA VAL A 312 -3.58 -15.22 -12.78
C VAL A 312 -2.18 -15.69 -13.17
N HIS A 313 -1.52 -16.44 -12.30
CA HIS A 313 -0.21 -17.04 -12.54
C HIS A 313 -0.35 -18.38 -13.23
N ALA A 314 0.38 -18.58 -14.33
CA ALA A 314 0.35 -19.82 -15.10
C ALA A 314 1.16 -20.96 -14.44
N SER A 315 2.17 -20.61 -13.62
CA SER A 315 3.07 -21.55 -12.96
C SER A 315 2.92 -21.53 -11.45
N GLY A 316 2.86 -22.70 -10.82
CA GLY A 316 2.86 -22.85 -9.37
C GLY A 316 4.10 -22.24 -8.69
N HIS A 317 5.24 -22.22 -9.37
CA HIS A 317 6.49 -21.64 -8.85
C HIS A 317 6.47 -20.11 -8.67
N THR A 318 5.52 -19.43 -9.29
CA THR A 318 5.37 -17.97 -9.17
C THR A 318 4.28 -17.58 -8.17
N ARG A 319 3.61 -18.56 -7.57
CA ARG A 319 2.54 -18.38 -6.59
C ARG A 319 3.10 -18.33 -5.16
N HIS A 320 2.40 -17.63 -4.29
CA HIS A 320 2.69 -17.60 -2.86
C HIS A 320 1.42 -17.42 -2.03
N GLU A 321 1.52 -17.65 -0.73
CA GLU A 321 0.37 -17.73 0.18
C GLU A 321 -0.47 -16.46 0.27
N ARG A 322 0.12 -15.28 0.04
CA ARG A 322 -0.60 -14.00 0.06
C ARG A 322 -1.61 -13.86 -1.11
N MET A 323 -1.47 -14.65 -2.17
CA MET A 323 -2.37 -14.60 -3.32
C MET A 323 -3.74 -15.20 -2.99
N ARG A 324 -4.80 -14.46 -3.27
CA ARG A 324 -6.18 -14.95 -3.06
C ARG A 324 -6.56 -15.96 -4.14
N THR A 325 -7.12 -17.09 -3.72
CA THR A 325 -7.64 -18.12 -4.63
C THR A 325 -9.01 -17.74 -5.17
N ALA A 326 -9.42 -18.35 -6.30
CA ALA A 326 -10.76 -18.18 -6.84
C ALA A 326 -11.87 -18.50 -5.82
N ALA A 327 -11.68 -19.56 -5.01
CA ALA A 327 -12.64 -19.94 -3.97
C ALA A 327 -12.75 -18.88 -2.86
N GLN A 328 -11.64 -18.25 -2.47
CA GLN A 328 -11.66 -17.15 -1.51
C GLN A 328 -12.35 -15.91 -2.10
N LEU A 329 -12.09 -15.59 -3.38
CA LEU A 329 -12.73 -14.46 -4.05
C LEU A 329 -14.25 -14.65 -4.16
N GLU A 330 -14.72 -15.85 -4.45
CA GLU A 330 -16.16 -16.18 -4.48
C GLU A 330 -16.81 -16.03 -3.10
N GLN A 331 -16.12 -16.44 -2.03
CA GLN A 331 -16.60 -16.23 -0.67
C GLN A 331 -16.63 -14.74 -0.30
N LEU A 332 -15.58 -13.98 -0.64
CA LEU A 332 -15.52 -12.53 -0.44
C LEU A 332 -16.62 -11.80 -1.20
N HIS A 333 -16.88 -12.20 -2.45
CA HIS A 333 -18.01 -11.69 -3.22
C HIS A 333 -19.35 -11.92 -2.51
N SER A 334 -19.56 -13.13 -1.98
CA SER A 334 -20.81 -13.46 -1.26
C SER A 334 -21.00 -12.64 0.04
N LEU A 335 -19.92 -12.13 0.62
CA LEU A 335 -19.95 -11.22 1.76
C LEU A 335 -20.15 -9.74 1.38
N GLY A 336 -20.15 -9.40 0.09
CA GLY A 336 -20.14 -8.00 -0.38
C GLY A 336 -18.82 -7.28 -0.11
N SER A 337 -17.73 -8.02 -0.02
CA SER A 337 -16.39 -7.51 0.28
C SER A 337 -15.81 -6.65 -0.83
N SER A 338 -14.90 -5.74 -0.48
CA SER A 338 -14.12 -4.95 -1.43
C SER A 338 -12.77 -5.60 -1.67
N VAL A 339 -12.42 -5.81 -2.94
CA VAL A 339 -11.15 -6.42 -3.34
C VAL A 339 -10.44 -5.49 -4.31
N SER A 340 -9.33 -4.92 -3.86
CA SER A 340 -8.47 -4.06 -4.67
C SER A 340 -7.46 -4.88 -5.46
N VAL A 341 -7.11 -4.41 -6.64
CA VAL A 341 -6.05 -5.01 -7.46
C VAL A 341 -4.74 -4.27 -7.22
N MET A 342 -3.71 -5.00 -6.85
CA MET A 342 -2.38 -4.42 -6.61
C MET A 342 -1.79 -3.85 -7.90
N THR A 343 -1.23 -2.64 -7.85
CA THR A 343 -0.58 -2.02 -9.01
C THR A 343 0.78 -2.62 -9.32
N GLN A 344 1.46 -3.20 -8.33
CA GLN A 344 2.57 -4.11 -8.57
C GLN A 344 1.98 -5.48 -8.90
N ASP A 345 2.00 -5.89 -10.16
CA ASP A 345 1.76 -7.28 -10.46
C ASP A 345 3.04 -8.11 -10.26
N GLU A 346 2.89 -9.30 -9.73
CA GLU A 346 3.98 -10.26 -9.56
C GLU A 346 3.97 -11.34 -10.66
N ILE A 347 3.25 -11.11 -11.75
CA ILE A 347 3.16 -12.03 -12.88
C ILE A 347 4.52 -12.11 -13.56
N LYS A 348 5.13 -13.30 -13.53
CA LYS A 348 6.46 -13.55 -14.13
C LYS A 348 6.39 -14.44 -15.36
N ASP A 349 5.24 -15.02 -15.64
CA ASP A 349 5.02 -16.09 -16.63
C ASP A 349 4.05 -15.69 -17.76
N ASP A 350 3.82 -14.40 -17.97
CA ASP A 350 3.05 -13.90 -19.11
C ASP A 350 4.00 -13.68 -20.31
N PRO A 351 3.62 -14.14 -21.51
CA PRO A 351 4.42 -13.91 -22.72
C PRO A 351 4.37 -12.46 -23.21
N ARG A 352 3.44 -11.66 -22.68
CA ARG A 352 3.28 -10.25 -23.03
C ARG A 352 4.18 -9.37 -22.15
N CYS A 353 4.08 -8.06 -22.33
CA CYS A 353 4.88 -7.08 -21.61
C CYS A 353 4.66 -7.15 -20.08
N LEU A 354 5.59 -7.79 -19.38
CA LEU A 354 5.55 -7.99 -17.94
C LEU A 354 5.64 -6.66 -17.16
N HIS A 355 5.09 -6.69 -15.96
CA HIS A 355 5.10 -5.57 -15.01
C HIS A 355 4.63 -4.24 -15.60
N SER A 356 3.69 -4.31 -16.54
CA SER A 356 3.13 -3.15 -17.23
C SER A 356 1.61 -3.11 -17.13
N SER A 357 1.00 -2.10 -17.73
CA SER A 357 -0.46 -2.02 -17.85
C SER A 357 -1.10 -3.24 -18.52
N VAL A 358 -0.33 -4.05 -19.25
CA VAL A 358 -0.83 -5.28 -19.90
C VAL A 358 -1.10 -6.38 -18.87
N THR A 359 -0.16 -6.63 -17.99
CA THR A 359 -0.31 -7.64 -16.93
C THR A 359 -1.21 -7.14 -15.80
N PHE A 360 -1.12 -5.86 -15.45
CA PHE A 360 -2.08 -5.23 -14.52
C PHE A 360 -3.55 -5.38 -15.01
N LYS A 361 -3.79 -5.11 -16.30
CA LYS A 361 -5.11 -5.30 -16.89
C LYS A 361 -5.62 -6.74 -16.75
N ARG A 362 -4.74 -7.74 -16.91
CA ARG A 362 -5.10 -9.15 -16.72
C ARG A 362 -5.58 -9.43 -15.30
N SER A 363 -4.86 -8.94 -14.29
CA SER A 363 -5.27 -9.07 -12.89
C SER A 363 -6.59 -8.35 -12.61
N TYR A 364 -6.77 -7.15 -13.16
CA TYR A 364 -8.01 -6.39 -13.03
C TYR A 364 -9.20 -7.12 -13.65
N GLU A 365 -9.08 -7.61 -14.88
CA GLU A 365 -10.15 -8.35 -15.59
C GLU A 365 -10.49 -9.65 -14.87
N TYR A 366 -9.51 -10.33 -14.29
CA TYR A 366 -9.74 -11.51 -13.48
C TYR A 366 -10.56 -11.17 -12.23
N ALA A 367 -10.18 -10.13 -11.47
CA ALA A 367 -10.93 -9.66 -10.32
C ALA A 367 -12.40 -9.32 -10.71
N VAL A 368 -12.60 -8.56 -11.79
CA VAL A 368 -13.93 -8.25 -12.33
C VAL A 368 -14.73 -9.52 -12.61
N SER A 369 -14.12 -10.53 -13.22
CA SER A 369 -14.80 -11.79 -13.56
C SER A 369 -15.23 -12.58 -12.32
N LYS A 370 -14.47 -12.51 -11.22
CA LYS A 370 -14.75 -13.23 -9.97
C LYS A 370 -15.69 -12.50 -9.02
N LEU A 371 -15.78 -11.18 -9.13
CA LEU A 371 -16.59 -10.33 -8.26
C LEU A 371 -17.91 -9.88 -8.91
N GLY A 372 -18.44 -10.63 -9.86
CA GLY A 372 -19.77 -10.41 -10.42
C GLY A 372 -19.85 -9.53 -11.67
N GLY A 373 -18.71 -9.20 -12.28
CA GLY A 373 -18.62 -8.43 -13.52
C GLY A 373 -18.65 -6.91 -13.32
N SER A 374 -18.28 -6.18 -14.36
CA SER A 374 -18.07 -4.71 -14.32
C SER A 374 -19.32 -3.87 -14.00
N ALA A 375 -20.50 -4.44 -14.15
CA ALA A 375 -21.75 -3.75 -13.85
C ALA A 375 -22.10 -3.71 -12.35
N VAL A 376 -21.44 -4.54 -11.54
CA VAL A 376 -21.81 -4.77 -10.14
C VAL A 376 -20.66 -4.47 -9.18
N ALA A 377 -19.41 -4.62 -9.63
CA ALA A 377 -18.25 -4.51 -8.77
C ALA A 377 -17.47 -3.23 -9.03
N ALA A 378 -17.38 -2.36 -8.03
CA ALA A 378 -16.35 -1.34 -7.99
C ALA A 378 -15.05 -2.01 -7.55
N ILE A 379 -14.11 -2.21 -8.47
CA ILE A 379 -12.78 -2.77 -8.18
C ILE A 379 -11.81 -1.62 -7.93
N PRO A 380 -11.36 -1.39 -6.68
CA PRO A 380 -10.40 -0.34 -6.39
C PRO A 380 -8.98 -0.73 -6.82
N PHE A 381 -8.08 0.26 -6.81
CA PHE A 381 -6.65 0.03 -6.90
C PHE A 381 -6.05 -0.12 -5.50
N GLY A 382 -5.20 -1.13 -5.33
CA GLY A 382 -4.36 -1.30 -4.18
C GLY A 382 -2.93 -0.94 -4.55
N SER A 383 -2.54 0.30 -4.35
CA SER A 383 -1.24 0.76 -4.84
C SER A 383 -0.09 0.40 -3.90
N ASP A 384 -0.38 0.21 -2.61
CA ASP A 384 0.67 0.19 -1.59
C ASP A 384 1.70 1.33 -1.81
N PHE A 385 1.19 2.47 -2.34
CA PHE A 385 2.03 3.61 -2.66
C PHE A 385 2.62 4.17 -1.37
N ASN A 386 3.91 4.40 -1.37
CA ASN A 386 4.73 4.70 -0.21
C ASN A 386 5.14 3.46 0.63
N GLY A 387 4.74 2.25 0.22
CA GLY A 387 5.29 0.98 0.69
C GLY A 387 6.60 0.59 -0.01
N ILE A 388 7.13 -0.59 0.34
CA ILE A 388 8.36 -1.13 -0.28
C ILE A 388 7.98 -1.97 -1.51
N VAL A 389 7.30 -1.38 -2.46
CA VAL A 389 6.80 -2.05 -3.67
C VAL A 389 7.12 -1.24 -4.93
N ARG A 390 7.06 -1.91 -6.07
CA ARG A 390 7.12 -1.29 -7.39
C ARG A 390 5.71 -0.97 -7.88
N HIS A 391 5.63 -0.21 -8.96
CA HIS A 391 4.37 0.13 -9.61
C HIS A 391 4.32 -0.38 -11.05
N VAL A 392 3.23 -0.08 -11.75
CA VAL A 392 3.06 -0.44 -13.16
C VAL A 392 4.18 0.17 -14.00
N GLY A 393 5.00 -0.67 -14.61
CA GLY A 393 6.13 -0.26 -15.45
C GLY A 393 5.72 0.19 -16.85
N PRO A 394 6.65 0.80 -17.60
CA PRO A 394 6.40 1.27 -18.95
C PRO A 394 6.26 0.11 -19.94
N ARG A 395 5.53 0.36 -21.02
CA ARG A 395 5.43 -0.55 -22.18
C ARG A 395 6.44 -0.25 -23.27
N TYR A 396 7.02 0.95 -23.28
CA TYR A 396 7.91 1.44 -24.32
C TYR A 396 9.15 2.08 -23.73
N GLY A 397 10.20 2.17 -24.52
CA GLY A 397 11.47 2.77 -24.09
C GLY A 397 12.36 1.83 -23.28
N ASP A 398 13.37 2.41 -22.66
CA ASP A 398 14.31 1.68 -21.81
C ASP A 398 13.61 1.22 -20.52
N GLY A 399 13.90 0.00 -20.09
CA GLY A 399 13.24 -0.59 -18.93
C GLY A 399 11.84 -1.17 -19.17
N ALA A 400 11.26 -0.97 -20.36
CA ALA A 400 9.96 -1.51 -20.72
C ALA A 400 9.92 -3.04 -20.62
N CYS A 401 8.74 -3.58 -20.24
CA CYS A 401 8.51 -5.02 -20.12
C CYS A 401 9.59 -5.71 -19.24
N ASP A 402 10.00 -5.08 -18.17
CA ASP A 402 11.06 -5.54 -17.27
C ASP A 402 12.38 -5.91 -18.00
N ASN A 403 12.76 -5.10 -18.98
CA ASN A 403 13.93 -5.29 -19.86
C ASN A 403 13.88 -6.53 -20.76
N ASN A 404 12.76 -7.22 -20.91
CA ASN A 404 12.62 -8.35 -21.82
C ASN A 404 12.63 -7.87 -23.28
N ALA A 405 13.71 -8.14 -24.00
CA ALA A 405 13.90 -7.66 -25.37
C ALA A 405 12.85 -8.19 -26.37
N ALA A 406 12.43 -9.45 -26.24
CA ALA A 406 11.42 -10.03 -27.13
C ALA A 406 10.04 -9.39 -26.89
N GLN A 407 9.66 -9.20 -25.64
CA GLN A 407 8.40 -8.54 -25.27
C GLN A 407 8.41 -7.07 -25.71
N ARG A 408 9.53 -6.34 -25.54
CA ARG A 408 9.68 -4.95 -26.03
C ARG A 408 9.50 -4.87 -27.54
N ALA A 409 10.10 -5.80 -28.29
CA ALA A 409 9.94 -5.85 -29.74
C ALA A 409 8.48 -6.10 -30.15
N ALA A 410 7.77 -6.99 -29.44
CA ALA A 410 6.36 -7.26 -29.69
C ALA A 410 5.46 -6.05 -29.38
N GLU A 411 5.81 -5.24 -28.37
CA GLU A 411 5.07 -4.02 -28.01
C GLU A 411 5.36 -2.83 -28.94
N ALA A 412 6.50 -2.79 -29.64
CA ALA A 412 6.95 -1.63 -30.42
C ALA A 412 5.91 -1.12 -31.43
N ASN A 413 5.13 -2.03 -32.03
CA ASN A 413 4.10 -1.74 -33.03
C ASN A 413 2.68 -1.61 -32.44
N ARG A 414 2.51 -1.71 -31.13
CA ARG A 414 1.21 -1.56 -30.47
C ARG A 414 0.82 -0.09 -30.33
N PRO A 415 -0.47 0.25 -30.27
CA PRO A 415 -0.90 1.61 -30.03
C PRO A 415 -0.38 2.15 -28.69
N ARG A 416 0.14 3.38 -28.73
CA ARG A 416 0.56 4.14 -27.54
C ARG A 416 -0.53 5.06 -27.08
N LEU A 417 -0.57 5.35 -25.79
CA LEU A 417 -1.41 6.41 -25.25
C LEU A 417 -0.97 7.74 -25.88
N GLN A 418 -1.90 8.42 -26.54
CA GLN A 418 -1.65 9.72 -27.15
C GLN A 418 -2.09 10.83 -26.20
N TYR A 419 -1.23 11.81 -25.97
CA TYR A 419 -1.54 12.98 -25.18
C TYR A 419 -1.80 14.21 -26.07
N PRO A 420 -2.74 15.08 -25.71
CA PRO A 420 -3.72 14.90 -24.66
C PRO A 420 -4.82 13.88 -25.04
N PHE A 421 -5.43 13.27 -24.05
CA PHE A 421 -6.62 12.45 -24.27
C PHE A 421 -7.74 12.88 -23.32
N THR A 422 -8.98 12.53 -23.66
CA THR A 422 -10.17 12.85 -22.85
C THR A 422 -10.87 11.57 -22.44
N ILE A 423 -11.21 11.46 -21.16
CA ILE A 423 -12.06 10.39 -20.66
C ILE A 423 -13.42 11.00 -20.34
N PRO A 424 -14.53 10.49 -20.93
CA PRO A 424 -15.87 10.98 -20.64
C PRO A 424 -16.17 10.94 -19.14
N GLY A 425 -16.69 12.04 -18.60
CA GLY A 425 -16.96 12.17 -17.16
C GLY A 425 -15.77 12.55 -16.28
N PHE A 426 -14.53 12.42 -16.76
CA PHE A 426 -13.32 12.72 -15.98
C PHE A 426 -12.51 13.90 -16.52
N GLY A 427 -12.67 14.25 -17.80
CA GLY A 427 -12.00 15.41 -18.41
C GLY A 427 -10.79 15.06 -19.26
N ARG A 428 -9.97 16.09 -19.50
CA ARG A 428 -8.77 16.04 -20.34
C ARG A 428 -7.54 15.70 -19.51
N PHE A 429 -6.70 14.85 -20.05
CA PHE A 429 -5.43 14.41 -19.46
C PHE A 429 -4.26 14.78 -20.37
N ASP A 430 -3.33 15.52 -19.82
CA ASP A 430 -2.03 15.85 -20.40
C ASP A 430 -0.92 15.04 -19.70
N LYS A 431 0.29 15.05 -20.26
CA LYS A 431 1.46 14.50 -19.56
C LYS A 431 1.64 15.20 -18.23
N GLN A 432 2.01 14.44 -17.21
CA GLN A 432 2.27 14.98 -15.89
C GLN A 432 3.58 15.78 -15.89
N VAL A 433 3.56 16.99 -15.35
CA VAL A 433 4.77 17.76 -15.07
C VAL A 433 4.92 17.91 -13.56
N THR A 434 6.08 17.57 -13.04
CA THR A 434 6.44 17.75 -11.63
C THR A 434 7.89 18.22 -11.56
N GLY A 435 8.11 19.42 -11.01
CA GLY A 435 9.43 20.06 -11.07
C GLY A 435 9.87 20.28 -12.52
N GLN A 436 11.03 19.76 -12.88
CA GLN A 436 11.57 19.84 -14.24
C GLN A 436 11.25 18.60 -15.09
N ARG A 437 10.58 17.59 -14.53
CA ARG A 437 10.28 16.33 -15.21
C ARG A 437 8.88 16.32 -15.78
N THR A 438 8.79 15.90 -17.05
CA THR A 438 7.54 15.54 -17.71
C THR A 438 7.44 14.02 -17.75
N PHE A 439 6.40 13.47 -17.12
CA PHE A 439 6.13 12.03 -17.10
C PHE A 439 5.24 11.64 -18.27
N ASP A 440 5.61 10.56 -18.94
CA ASP A 440 4.80 9.91 -19.98
C ASP A 440 4.53 8.46 -19.56
N PHE A 441 3.27 8.12 -19.31
CA PHE A 441 2.89 6.76 -18.88
C PHE A 441 3.41 5.67 -19.83
N ASN A 442 3.56 5.97 -21.12
CA ASN A 442 4.10 4.99 -22.08
C ASN A 442 5.53 4.58 -21.75
N THR A 443 6.37 5.52 -21.30
CA THR A 443 7.82 5.34 -21.12
C THR A 443 8.29 5.38 -19.68
N ASP A 444 7.50 5.95 -18.80
CA ASP A 444 7.84 6.09 -17.37
C ASP A 444 7.05 5.11 -16.49
N GLY A 445 5.87 4.63 -16.92
CA GLY A 445 4.97 3.84 -16.11
C GLY A 445 4.16 4.71 -15.14
N LEU A 446 3.72 4.08 -14.02
CA LEU A 446 2.91 4.73 -12.99
C LEU A 446 3.79 5.26 -11.86
#